data_ef3a04b116754cbc817fadee4aaaf6fc
#
_entry.id   ef3a04b116754cbc817fadee4aaaf6fc
#
_cell.length_a   1.000
_cell.length_b   1.000
_cell.length_c   1.000
_cell.angle_alpha   90.00
_cell.angle_beta   90.00
_cell.angle_gamma   90.00
#
_symmetry.space_group_name_H-M   'P 1'
#
loop_
_entity.id
_entity.type
_entity.pdbx_description
1 polymer ?
#
loop_
_entity_poly.entity_id
_entity_poly.type
_entity_poly.pdbx_seq_one_letter_code
_entity_poly.pdbx_strand_id
1 'polypeptide(L)'
;MQKLKKSFKNARTRDVFEQNIRKIQKKTLSLHQFSKPQTPKEKIKNMNKTKILFINTEVMPYLPEARMSSIGRQLPQGIQDAGHEIRTFMPRFGLINERRNQLHEVIRLSGMNLIINDTDHPLIIKVASIQQARMQVYFIDNDEYFTHRHKYGNAHGEYSDNAERCVFFARGVIETIRKLRWKPDVVYCQGWFSAIAPIYIKKTFAEDPCFRGVKIVFAMFDNGFQGNLSSNFYRTVKREGVLKADLIEVKDKPVDYVSLCKLAVKFSDGLIITDNTPAAEEVKAYAESRGIHILDATDEVLDIKKYDDFFELFNNNSIEED
;
A
#
# COMPACT_ATOMS: atom_id res chain seq x y z
N MET A 1 28.96 -11.35 -46.63
CA MET A 1 27.56 -11.48 -47.10
C MET A 1 27.39 -11.93 -48.54
N GLN A 2 28.27 -11.59 -49.49
CA GLN A 2 28.15 -12.01 -50.91
C GLN A 2 28.43 -13.51 -51.20
N LYS A 3 29.22 -14.22 -50.36
CA LYS A 3 29.52 -15.64 -50.54
C LYS A 3 28.39 -16.61 -50.09
N LEU A 4 27.41 -16.16 -49.30
CA LEU A 4 26.28 -16.97 -48.83
C LEU A 4 25.08 -16.99 -49.84
N LYS A 5 25.02 -16.04 -50.77
CA LYS A 5 23.94 -15.96 -51.76
C LYS A 5 24.02 -16.98 -52.89
N LYS A 6 25.15 -17.73 -53.06
CA LYS A 6 25.34 -18.67 -54.18
C LYS A 6 24.91 -20.12 -53.87
N SER A 7 24.46 -20.45 -52.67
CA SER A 7 24.21 -21.84 -52.25
C SER A 7 22.72 -22.28 -52.26
N PHE A 8 21.76 -21.41 -52.49
CA PHE A 8 20.36 -21.82 -52.43
C PHE A 8 19.75 -22.02 -53.80
N LYS A 9 19.66 -23.29 -54.24
CA LYS A 9 19.07 -23.69 -55.54
C LYS A 9 17.53 -23.87 -55.54
N ASN A 10 16.81 -23.64 -54.40
CA ASN A 10 15.36 -23.84 -54.31
C ASN A 10 14.66 -22.58 -53.89
N ALA A 11 13.70 -22.09 -54.66
CA ALA A 11 12.89 -20.86 -54.38
C ALA A 11 12.21 -20.91 -52.98
N ARG A 12 11.71 -22.07 -52.56
CA ARG A 12 11.09 -22.29 -51.27
C ARG A 12 11.99 -22.02 -50.03
N THR A 13 13.27 -22.40 -50.17
CA THR A 13 14.28 -22.18 -49.10
C THR A 13 14.70 -20.72 -49.03
N ARG A 14 14.64 -20.00 -50.12
CA ARG A 14 14.97 -18.58 -50.19
C ARG A 14 13.88 -17.73 -49.54
N ASP A 15 12.61 -18.05 -49.78
CA ASP A 15 11.48 -17.36 -49.14
C ASP A 15 11.42 -17.55 -47.61
N VAL A 16 11.68 -18.74 -47.14
CA VAL A 16 11.77 -19.02 -45.70
C VAL A 16 12.94 -18.29 -45.05
N PHE A 17 14.09 -18.21 -45.72
CA PHE A 17 15.24 -17.45 -45.23
C PHE A 17 14.98 -15.94 -45.18
N GLU A 18 14.36 -15.38 -46.23
CA GLU A 18 14.00 -13.96 -46.24
C GLU A 18 12.92 -13.62 -45.18
N GLN A 19 11.94 -14.51 -44.99
CA GLN A 19 10.95 -14.34 -43.91
C GLN A 19 11.60 -14.36 -42.49
N ASN A 20 12.57 -15.22 -42.28
CA ASN A 20 13.31 -15.29 -41.01
C ASN A 20 14.21 -14.04 -40.81
N ILE A 21 14.84 -13.52 -41.84
CA ILE A 21 15.61 -12.27 -41.79
C ILE A 21 14.66 -11.09 -41.47
N ARG A 22 13.49 -11.00 -42.09
CA ARG A 22 12.49 -9.95 -41.77
C ARG A 22 11.98 -10.08 -40.34
N LYS A 23 11.78 -11.30 -39.81
CA LYS A 23 11.42 -11.53 -38.37
C LYS A 23 12.54 -11.09 -37.44
N ILE A 24 13.80 -11.39 -37.75
CA ILE A 24 14.97 -10.99 -36.97
C ILE A 24 15.11 -9.46 -37.00
N GLN A 25 14.98 -8.83 -38.18
CA GLN A 25 15.02 -7.38 -38.33
C GLN A 25 13.89 -6.69 -37.57
N LYS A 26 12.65 -7.21 -37.60
CA LYS A 26 11.54 -6.70 -36.78
C LYS A 26 11.81 -6.85 -35.29
N LYS A 27 12.42 -7.96 -34.88
CA LYS A 27 12.77 -8.18 -33.46
C LYS A 27 13.91 -7.27 -32.99
N THR A 28 14.89 -6.99 -33.86
CA THR A 28 16.01 -6.05 -33.60
C THR A 28 15.53 -4.59 -33.58
N LEU A 29 14.57 -4.21 -34.45
CA LEU A 29 13.91 -2.90 -34.39
C LEU A 29 13.08 -2.74 -33.11
N SER A 30 12.38 -3.80 -32.69
CA SER A 30 11.64 -3.80 -31.41
C SER A 30 12.58 -3.64 -30.21
N LEU A 31 13.75 -4.30 -30.22
CA LEU A 31 14.78 -4.15 -29.19
C LEU A 31 15.47 -2.76 -29.21
N HIS A 32 15.56 -2.11 -30.38
CA HIS A 32 16.08 -0.74 -30.48
C HIS A 32 15.06 0.33 -30.01
N GLN A 33 13.77 0.01 -29.96
CA GLN A 33 12.77 0.90 -29.37
C GLN A 33 12.83 0.93 -27.84
N PHE A 34 13.45 -0.09 -27.20
CA PHE A 34 13.68 -0.12 -25.75
C PHE A 34 14.96 0.60 -25.28
N SER A 35 15.78 1.10 -26.19
CA SER A 35 17.05 1.81 -25.89
C SER A 35 17.17 3.14 -26.60
N LYS A 36 16.09 3.93 -26.70
CA LYS A 36 16.27 5.37 -27.00
C LYS A 36 17.00 6.00 -25.81
N PRO A 37 18.14 6.68 -25.99
CA PRO A 37 18.75 7.44 -24.92
C PRO A 37 17.70 8.46 -24.46
N GLN A 38 17.32 8.37 -23.19
CA GLN A 38 16.39 9.32 -22.57
C GLN A 38 16.99 10.71 -22.68
N THR A 39 16.21 11.70 -23.11
CA THR A 39 16.64 13.08 -23.12
C THR A 39 16.97 13.52 -21.69
N PRO A 40 17.86 14.51 -21.48
CA PRO A 40 18.13 15.03 -20.15
C PRO A 40 16.87 15.43 -19.37
N LYS A 41 15.83 15.94 -20.07
CA LYS A 41 14.51 16.25 -19.49
C LYS A 41 13.73 15.00 -19.07
N GLU A 42 13.83 13.89 -19.81
CA GLU A 42 13.22 12.60 -19.45
C GLU A 42 13.99 11.92 -18.30
N LYS A 43 15.32 12.07 -18.25
CA LYS A 43 16.13 11.65 -17.10
C LYS A 43 15.78 12.43 -15.84
N ILE A 44 15.64 13.75 -15.92
CA ILE A 44 15.25 14.63 -14.81
C ILE A 44 13.82 14.30 -14.34
N LYS A 45 12.88 14.06 -15.28
CA LYS A 45 11.50 13.65 -14.96
C LYS A 45 11.42 12.27 -14.29
N ASN A 46 12.38 11.37 -14.55
CA ASN A 46 12.46 10.06 -13.92
C ASN A 46 13.28 10.07 -12.61
N MET A 47 14.09 11.10 -12.34
CA MET A 47 14.90 11.19 -11.11
C MET A 47 14.08 11.54 -9.86
N ASN A 48 12.89 12.13 -10.02
CA ASN A 48 12.05 12.55 -8.89
C ASN A 48 10.74 11.72 -8.75
N LYS A 49 10.72 10.50 -9.28
CA LYS A 49 9.53 9.66 -9.20
C LYS A 49 9.50 8.86 -7.90
N THR A 50 8.81 9.38 -6.90
CA THR A 50 8.60 8.72 -5.61
C THR A 50 7.64 7.52 -5.77
N LYS A 51 7.91 6.44 -5.09
CA LYS A 51 7.04 5.25 -5.02
C LYS A 51 6.26 5.28 -3.72
N ILE A 52 4.94 5.41 -3.81
CA ILE A 52 4.09 5.54 -2.64
C ILE A 52 3.15 4.35 -2.52
N LEU A 53 3.26 3.65 -1.40
CA LEU A 53 2.36 2.57 -1.02
C LEU A 53 1.20 3.13 -0.21
N PHE A 54 -0.02 3.01 -0.72
CA PHE A 54 -1.24 3.37 -0.02
C PHE A 54 -1.86 2.12 0.63
N ILE A 55 -1.80 2.05 1.96
CA ILE A 55 -2.50 1.05 2.78
C ILE A 55 -3.80 1.70 3.24
N ASN A 56 -4.80 1.70 2.36
CA ASN A 56 -6.08 2.34 2.60
C ASN A 56 -7.05 1.39 3.30
N THR A 57 -7.83 1.92 4.21
CA THR A 57 -8.90 1.15 4.83
C THR A 57 -10.19 1.21 4.00
N GLU A 58 -10.47 2.36 3.41
CA GLU A 58 -11.66 2.58 2.59
C GLU A 58 -11.33 3.29 1.28
N VAL A 59 -11.93 2.83 0.17
CA VAL A 59 -11.72 3.40 -1.17
C VAL A 59 -13.03 3.41 -1.96
N MET A 60 -13.43 4.57 -2.50
CA MET A 60 -14.49 4.64 -3.52
C MET A 60 -13.99 4.08 -4.85
N PRO A 61 -14.86 3.42 -5.64
CA PRO A 61 -16.30 3.20 -5.48
C PRO A 61 -16.65 1.88 -4.74
N TYR A 62 -15.67 1.20 -4.16
CA TYR A 62 -15.86 -0.13 -3.55
C TYR A 62 -16.68 -0.07 -2.27
N LEU A 63 -16.54 1.02 -1.52
CA LEU A 63 -17.34 1.33 -0.35
C LEU A 63 -18.16 2.61 -0.57
N PRO A 64 -19.23 2.81 0.23
CA PRO A 64 -20.05 4.01 0.17
C PRO A 64 -19.23 5.30 0.32
N GLU A 65 -19.73 6.38 -0.22
CA GLU A 65 -19.12 7.69 -0.10
C GLU A 65 -19.06 8.14 1.36
N ALA A 66 -17.86 8.46 1.79
CA ALA A 66 -17.53 9.05 3.08
C ALA A 66 -16.21 9.81 2.89
N ARG A 67 -15.85 10.70 3.81
CA ARG A 67 -14.58 11.45 3.73
C ARG A 67 -13.39 10.52 3.53
N MET A 68 -13.26 9.47 4.33
CA MET A 68 -12.16 8.51 4.22
C MET A 68 -12.14 7.79 2.88
N SER A 69 -13.28 7.25 2.40
CA SER A 69 -13.34 6.51 1.14
C SER A 69 -13.10 7.40 -0.07
N SER A 70 -13.54 8.66 -0.01
CA SER A 70 -13.30 9.68 -1.04
C SER A 70 -11.81 10.04 -1.12
N ILE A 71 -11.16 10.31 0.01
CA ILE A 71 -9.71 10.53 0.09
C ILE A 71 -8.95 9.27 -0.36
N GLY A 72 -9.39 8.08 0.06
CA GLY A 72 -8.80 6.81 -0.34
C GLY A 72 -8.75 6.56 -1.84
N ARG A 73 -9.65 7.21 -2.60
CA ARG A 73 -9.62 7.23 -4.06
C ARG A 73 -8.86 8.42 -4.63
N GLN A 74 -9.21 9.63 -4.20
CA GLN A 74 -8.77 10.86 -4.86
C GLN A 74 -7.28 11.14 -4.61
N LEU A 75 -6.80 10.85 -3.39
CA LEU A 75 -5.41 11.08 -3.04
C LEU A 75 -4.45 10.20 -3.87
N PRO A 76 -4.58 8.85 -3.91
CA PRO A 76 -3.70 8.04 -4.76
C PRO A 76 -3.76 8.42 -6.24
N GLN A 77 -4.97 8.76 -6.75
CA GLN A 77 -5.14 9.22 -8.12
C GLN A 77 -4.39 10.51 -8.36
N GLY A 78 -4.57 11.53 -7.51
CA GLY A 78 -3.89 12.82 -7.66
C GLY A 78 -2.37 12.71 -7.58
N ILE A 79 -1.85 11.90 -6.68
CA ILE A 79 -0.42 11.60 -6.56
C ILE A 79 0.11 10.88 -7.81
N GLN A 80 -0.66 9.93 -8.38
CA GLN A 80 -0.30 9.30 -9.65
C GLN A 80 -0.30 10.31 -10.81
N ASP A 81 -1.29 11.20 -10.86
CA ASP A 81 -1.40 12.26 -11.87
C ASP A 81 -0.26 13.30 -11.73
N ALA A 82 0.27 13.52 -10.53
CA ALA A 82 1.48 14.30 -10.27
C ALA A 82 2.77 13.62 -10.78
N GLY A 83 2.70 12.34 -11.15
CA GLY A 83 3.79 11.61 -11.81
C GLY A 83 4.45 10.53 -10.97
N HIS A 84 4.01 10.32 -9.74
CA HIS A 84 4.52 9.30 -8.84
C HIS A 84 4.04 7.88 -9.21
N GLU A 85 4.76 6.86 -8.74
CA GLU A 85 4.34 5.48 -8.87
C GLU A 85 3.59 5.04 -7.61
N ILE A 86 2.41 4.50 -7.78
CA ILE A 86 1.58 4.10 -6.65
C ILE A 86 1.24 2.61 -6.65
N ARG A 87 1.00 2.08 -5.46
CA ARG A 87 0.29 0.82 -5.21
C ARG A 87 -0.75 1.08 -4.14
N THR A 88 -1.99 0.65 -4.38
CA THR A 88 -3.10 0.90 -3.46
C THR A 88 -3.68 -0.42 -2.99
N PHE A 89 -3.83 -0.57 -1.69
CA PHE A 89 -4.39 -1.74 -1.03
C PHE A 89 -5.58 -1.36 -0.15
N MET A 90 -6.52 -2.29 0.00
CA MET A 90 -7.61 -2.19 0.97
C MET A 90 -8.08 -3.57 1.43
N PRO A 91 -8.78 -3.68 2.59
CA PRO A 91 -9.44 -4.92 2.98
C PRO A 91 -10.62 -5.22 2.05
N ARG A 92 -10.84 -6.50 1.77
CA ARG A 92 -11.99 -6.94 0.99
C ARG A 92 -13.19 -7.15 1.93
N PHE A 93 -13.74 -6.09 2.48
CA PHE A 93 -14.93 -6.18 3.31
C PHE A 93 -16.11 -6.82 2.58
N GLY A 94 -16.92 -7.60 3.29
CA GLY A 94 -18.06 -8.34 2.71
C GLY A 94 -19.13 -7.47 2.07
N LEU A 95 -19.14 -6.17 2.35
CA LEU A 95 -19.98 -5.18 1.65
C LEU A 95 -19.61 -5.00 0.18
N ILE A 96 -18.40 -5.36 -0.22
CA ILE A 96 -17.88 -5.14 -1.57
C ILE A 96 -18.46 -6.20 -2.50
N ASN A 97 -19.28 -5.78 -3.45
CA ASN A 97 -19.82 -6.68 -4.48
C ASN A 97 -18.74 -6.96 -5.54
N GLU A 98 -18.19 -8.18 -5.52
CA GLU A 98 -17.10 -8.59 -6.39
C GLU A 98 -17.46 -8.56 -7.87
N ARG A 99 -18.67 -9.04 -8.22
CA ARG A 99 -19.12 -9.09 -9.63
C ARG A 99 -19.30 -7.69 -10.19
N ARG A 100 -19.98 -6.81 -9.44
CA ARG A 100 -20.21 -5.42 -9.87
C ARG A 100 -18.91 -4.66 -10.06
N ASN A 101 -17.93 -4.90 -9.21
CA ASN A 101 -16.64 -4.21 -9.21
C ASN A 101 -15.55 -4.97 -9.95
N GLN A 102 -15.88 -6.10 -10.58
CA GLN A 102 -14.96 -6.91 -11.40
C GLN A 102 -13.68 -7.30 -10.65
N LEU A 103 -13.82 -7.72 -9.38
CA LEU A 103 -12.70 -8.24 -8.63
C LEU A 103 -12.28 -9.62 -9.18
N HIS A 104 -10.99 -9.80 -9.42
CA HIS A 104 -10.44 -11.10 -9.79
C HIS A 104 -9.29 -11.47 -8.87
N GLU A 105 -9.20 -12.75 -8.54
CA GLU A 105 -8.11 -13.28 -7.75
C GLU A 105 -6.81 -13.29 -8.55
N VAL A 106 -5.73 -12.89 -7.88
CA VAL A 106 -4.37 -12.96 -8.41
C VAL A 106 -3.68 -14.19 -7.83
N ILE A 107 -3.88 -15.35 -8.47
CA ILE A 107 -3.43 -16.67 -7.98
C ILE A 107 -1.94 -16.68 -7.59
N ARG A 108 -1.06 -16.04 -8.39
CA ARG A 108 0.38 -15.98 -8.10
C ARG A 108 0.72 -15.23 -6.81
N LEU A 109 -0.18 -14.38 -6.31
CA LEU A 109 0.00 -13.62 -5.07
C LEU A 109 -0.75 -14.28 -3.90
N SER A 110 -1.77 -15.04 -4.17
CA SER A 110 -2.59 -15.78 -3.19
C SER A 110 -1.90 -17.05 -2.67
N GLY A 111 -2.56 -17.75 -1.73
CA GLY A 111 -2.18 -19.07 -1.25
C GLY A 111 -1.08 -19.11 -0.19
N MET A 112 -0.65 -17.96 0.33
CA MET A 112 0.23 -17.89 1.50
C MET A 112 -0.62 -17.97 2.77
N ASN A 113 -0.22 -18.77 3.76
CA ASN A 113 -0.83 -18.77 5.07
C ASN A 113 -0.19 -17.74 5.98
N LEU A 114 -1.01 -16.94 6.65
CA LEU A 114 -0.60 -16.01 7.70
C LEU A 114 -0.99 -16.59 9.06
N ILE A 115 -0.01 -16.90 9.90
CA ILE A 115 -0.26 -17.39 11.25
C ILE A 115 -0.63 -16.21 12.15
N ILE A 116 -1.81 -16.27 12.77
CA ILE A 116 -2.30 -15.28 13.76
C ILE A 116 -2.85 -16.06 14.95
N ASN A 117 -2.42 -15.75 16.16
CA ASN A 117 -2.81 -16.46 17.39
C ASN A 117 -2.70 -18.00 17.27
N ASP A 118 -1.58 -18.47 16.66
CA ASP A 118 -1.28 -19.88 16.46
C ASP A 118 -2.22 -20.61 15.47
N THR A 119 -2.99 -19.86 14.68
CA THR A 119 -3.91 -20.40 13.66
C THR A 119 -3.51 -19.92 12.26
N ASP A 120 -3.60 -20.82 11.27
CA ASP A 120 -3.32 -20.54 9.86
C ASP A 120 -4.51 -19.87 9.18
N HIS A 121 -4.26 -18.74 8.53
CA HIS A 121 -5.26 -18.01 7.76
C HIS A 121 -4.79 -17.82 6.31
N PRO A 122 -5.46 -18.42 5.31
CA PRO A 122 -5.07 -18.28 3.90
C PRO A 122 -5.21 -16.83 3.45
N LEU A 123 -4.13 -16.29 2.85
CA LEU A 123 -4.13 -14.97 2.24
C LEU A 123 -4.59 -15.07 0.78
N ILE A 124 -5.69 -14.43 0.47
CA ILE A 124 -6.24 -14.29 -0.88
C ILE A 124 -6.03 -12.85 -1.33
N ILE A 125 -5.48 -12.66 -2.52
CA ILE A 125 -5.29 -11.35 -3.12
C ILE A 125 -6.19 -11.21 -4.33
N LYS A 126 -7.07 -10.23 -4.28
CA LYS A 126 -7.91 -9.84 -5.43
C LYS A 126 -7.48 -8.48 -5.96
N VAL A 127 -7.80 -8.20 -7.22
CA VAL A 127 -7.52 -6.91 -7.84
C VAL A 127 -8.71 -6.42 -8.63
N ALA A 128 -8.94 -5.13 -8.62
CA ALA A 128 -9.85 -4.45 -9.52
C ALA A 128 -9.25 -3.13 -9.99
N SER A 129 -9.75 -2.62 -11.12
CA SER A 129 -9.28 -1.37 -11.71
C SER A 129 -10.35 -0.30 -11.65
N ILE A 130 -9.99 0.88 -11.18
CA ILE A 130 -10.78 2.10 -11.33
C ILE A 130 -10.37 2.71 -12.67
N GLN A 131 -11.09 2.36 -13.76
CA GLN A 131 -10.71 2.71 -15.13
C GLN A 131 -10.54 4.21 -15.34
N GLN A 132 -11.45 5.02 -14.80
CA GLN A 132 -11.41 6.49 -14.89
C GLN A 132 -10.14 7.09 -14.26
N ALA A 133 -9.64 6.47 -13.20
CA ALA A 133 -8.43 6.86 -12.48
C ALA A 133 -7.17 6.16 -13.00
N ARG A 134 -7.29 5.20 -13.92
CA ARG A 134 -6.19 4.32 -14.37
C ARG A 134 -5.43 3.68 -13.22
N MET A 135 -6.13 3.42 -12.12
CA MET A 135 -5.58 2.95 -10.87
C MET A 135 -6.04 1.53 -10.57
N GLN A 136 -5.11 0.67 -10.13
CA GLN A 136 -5.43 -0.66 -9.62
C GLN A 136 -5.48 -0.64 -8.10
N VAL A 137 -6.46 -1.34 -7.54
CA VAL A 137 -6.59 -1.57 -6.10
C VAL A 137 -6.46 -3.06 -5.82
N TYR A 138 -5.54 -3.40 -4.92
CA TYR A 138 -5.34 -4.74 -4.41
C TYR A 138 -6.18 -4.94 -3.15
N PHE A 139 -6.89 -6.04 -3.07
CA PHE A 139 -7.73 -6.40 -1.94
C PHE A 139 -7.10 -7.52 -1.15
N ILE A 140 -6.92 -7.30 0.14
CA ILE A 140 -6.52 -8.31 1.09
C ILE A 140 -7.78 -9.02 1.55
N ASP A 141 -7.87 -10.31 1.25
CA ASP A 141 -9.06 -11.13 1.52
C ASP A 141 -8.74 -12.41 2.29
N ASN A 142 -9.72 -12.82 3.07
CA ASN A 142 -9.77 -14.09 3.79
C ASN A 142 -11.23 -14.36 4.15
N ASP A 143 -11.69 -15.60 3.96
CA ASP A 143 -13.10 -15.95 4.14
C ASP A 143 -13.58 -15.72 5.58
N GLU A 144 -12.75 -16.00 6.56
CA GLU A 144 -13.07 -15.85 7.98
C GLU A 144 -13.12 -14.39 8.41
N TYR A 145 -12.11 -13.61 8.02
CA TYR A 145 -11.96 -12.23 8.48
C TYR A 145 -12.75 -11.21 7.67
N PHE A 146 -13.02 -11.46 6.39
CA PHE A 146 -13.59 -10.43 5.52
C PHE A 146 -14.84 -10.83 4.77
N THR A 147 -14.92 -12.03 4.21
CA THR A 147 -15.97 -12.40 3.23
C THR A 147 -17.39 -12.21 3.75
N HIS A 148 -17.65 -12.56 4.99
CA HIS A 148 -18.99 -12.48 5.61
C HIS A 148 -19.11 -11.35 6.64
N ARG A 149 -18.19 -10.38 6.61
CA ARG A 149 -18.13 -9.30 7.58
C ARG A 149 -18.41 -7.95 6.92
N HIS A 150 -19.19 -7.12 7.59
CA HIS A 150 -19.23 -5.67 7.30
C HIS A 150 -17.85 -5.05 7.57
N LYS A 151 -17.72 -3.71 7.59
CA LYS A 151 -16.42 -3.08 7.82
C LYS A 151 -15.82 -3.50 9.18
N TYR A 152 -16.25 -2.88 10.26
CA TYR A 152 -15.68 -3.05 11.60
C TYR A 152 -16.65 -3.68 12.61
N GLY A 153 -17.90 -3.77 12.24
CA GLY A 153 -18.98 -4.27 13.09
C GLY A 153 -20.29 -4.45 12.31
N ASN A 154 -21.35 -4.78 13.02
CA ASN A 154 -22.71 -4.94 12.52
C ASN A 154 -23.72 -4.28 13.48
N ALA A 155 -25.01 -4.58 13.32
CA ALA A 155 -26.06 -4.05 14.19
C ALA A 155 -25.92 -4.42 15.68
N HIS A 156 -25.11 -5.42 16.02
CA HIS A 156 -24.86 -5.87 17.39
C HIS A 156 -23.60 -5.24 18.01
N GLY A 157 -22.87 -4.42 17.27
CA GLY A 157 -21.65 -3.75 17.70
C GLY A 157 -20.43 -4.12 16.86
N GLU A 158 -19.26 -3.76 17.36
CA GLU A 158 -17.99 -4.02 16.72
C GLU A 158 -17.60 -5.49 16.82
N TYR A 159 -16.82 -5.96 15.84
CA TYR A 159 -16.34 -7.35 15.86
C TYR A 159 -15.22 -7.52 16.88
N SER A 160 -15.33 -8.55 17.69
CA SER A 160 -14.34 -8.89 18.74
C SER A 160 -12.97 -9.27 18.16
N ASP A 161 -12.92 -9.72 16.91
CA ASP A 161 -11.71 -10.12 16.18
C ASP A 161 -11.06 -8.99 15.36
N ASN A 162 -11.48 -7.74 15.55
CA ASN A 162 -10.90 -6.59 14.84
C ASN A 162 -9.39 -6.46 15.02
N ALA A 163 -8.84 -6.86 16.17
CA ALA A 163 -7.39 -6.88 16.40
C ALA A 163 -6.67 -7.84 15.43
N GLU A 164 -7.19 -9.07 15.28
CA GLU A 164 -6.64 -10.07 14.37
C GLU A 164 -6.79 -9.64 12.91
N ARG A 165 -7.91 -9.04 12.57
CA ARG A 165 -8.21 -8.50 11.23
C ARG A 165 -7.25 -7.37 10.85
N CYS A 166 -6.91 -6.45 11.76
CA CYS A 166 -5.90 -5.42 11.56
C CYS A 166 -4.52 -6.03 11.29
N VAL A 167 -4.14 -7.03 12.11
CA VAL A 167 -2.87 -7.75 11.95
C VAL A 167 -2.83 -8.48 10.61
N PHE A 168 -3.90 -9.18 10.24
CA PHE A 168 -4.01 -9.88 8.97
C PHE A 168 -3.88 -8.92 7.79
N PHE A 169 -4.61 -7.80 7.83
CA PHE A 169 -4.55 -6.78 6.78
C PHE A 169 -3.13 -6.22 6.61
N ALA A 170 -2.52 -5.75 7.69
CA ALA A 170 -1.17 -5.20 7.65
C ALA A 170 -0.16 -6.20 7.09
N ARG A 171 -0.18 -7.45 7.57
CA ARG A 171 0.71 -8.52 7.09
C ARG A 171 0.43 -8.89 5.64
N GLY A 172 -0.84 -9.00 5.26
CA GLY A 172 -1.24 -9.32 3.90
C GLY A 172 -0.70 -8.31 2.89
N VAL A 173 -0.75 -7.01 3.21
CA VAL A 173 -0.14 -5.97 2.38
C VAL A 173 1.38 -6.14 2.29
N ILE A 174 2.06 -6.26 3.44
CA ILE A 174 3.52 -6.38 3.50
C ILE A 174 4.01 -7.59 2.70
N GLU A 175 3.42 -8.77 2.91
CA GLU A 175 3.82 -9.99 2.19
C GLU A 175 3.52 -9.90 0.69
N THR A 176 2.45 -9.20 0.31
CA THR A 176 2.15 -8.97 -1.11
C THR A 176 3.18 -8.06 -1.76
N ILE A 177 3.59 -6.98 -1.12
CA ILE A 177 4.66 -6.08 -1.59
C ILE A 177 5.97 -6.84 -1.75
N ARG A 178 6.32 -7.71 -0.81
CA ARG A 178 7.51 -8.59 -0.89
C ARG A 178 7.44 -9.52 -2.10
N LYS A 179 6.31 -10.18 -2.34
CA LYS A 179 6.09 -11.02 -3.53
C LYS A 179 6.18 -10.23 -4.83
N LEU A 180 5.71 -8.99 -4.84
CA LEU A 180 5.81 -8.08 -5.99
C LEU A 180 7.24 -7.56 -6.20
N ARG A 181 8.14 -7.71 -5.21
CA ARG A 181 9.50 -7.15 -5.20
C ARG A 181 9.50 -5.65 -5.53
N TRP A 182 8.53 -4.95 -4.97
CA TRP A 182 8.35 -3.52 -5.20
C TRP A 182 8.70 -2.74 -3.93
N LYS A 183 9.75 -1.93 -4.00
CA LYS A 183 10.22 -1.12 -2.88
C LYS A 183 9.53 0.24 -2.90
N PRO A 184 8.64 0.57 -1.95
CA PRO A 184 8.15 1.93 -1.76
C PRO A 184 9.23 2.83 -1.14
N ASP A 185 9.16 4.12 -1.44
CA ASP A 185 9.91 5.17 -0.75
C ASP A 185 9.12 5.66 0.46
N VAL A 186 7.80 5.82 0.28
CA VAL A 186 6.86 6.23 1.31
C VAL A 186 5.70 5.23 1.43
N VAL A 187 5.30 4.94 2.66
CA VAL A 187 4.09 4.16 2.98
C VAL A 187 3.08 5.07 3.67
N TYR A 188 1.94 5.25 3.06
CA TYR A 188 0.79 5.95 3.63
C TYR A 188 -0.18 4.94 4.25
N CYS A 189 -0.49 5.10 5.53
CA CYS A 189 -1.40 4.25 6.28
C CYS A 189 -2.67 5.02 6.65
N GLN A 190 -3.82 4.62 6.10
CA GLN A 190 -5.10 5.31 6.27
C GLN A 190 -5.94 4.69 7.39
N GLY A 191 -6.19 5.48 8.43
CA GLY A 191 -7.10 5.13 9.51
C GLY A 191 -6.60 4.00 10.42
N TRP A 192 -7.34 3.76 11.49
CA TRP A 192 -6.93 2.86 12.57
C TRP A 192 -6.75 1.39 12.15
N PHE A 193 -7.48 0.93 11.13
CA PHE A 193 -7.40 -0.45 10.67
C PHE A 193 -6.04 -0.77 10.02
N SER A 194 -5.31 0.26 9.56
CA SER A 194 -3.94 0.15 9.04
C SER A 194 -2.86 0.39 10.10
N ALA A 195 -3.23 0.75 11.33
CA ALA A 195 -2.33 1.24 12.38
C ALA A 195 -1.23 0.25 12.82
N ILE A 196 -1.38 -1.04 12.48
CA ILE A 196 -0.38 -2.08 12.80
C ILE A 196 0.73 -2.16 11.74
N ALA A 197 0.51 -1.67 10.53
CA ALA A 197 1.51 -1.73 9.47
C ALA A 197 2.83 -1.02 9.84
N PRO A 198 2.83 0.20 10.43
CA PRO A 198 4.05 0.90 10.83
C PRO A 198 5.00 0.09 11.70
N ILE A 199 4.50 -0.53 12.79
CA ILE A 199 5.34 -1.30 13.69
C ILE A 199 5.95 -2.52 12.99
N TYR A 200 5.20 -3.23 12.16
CA TYR A 200 5.74 -4.38 11.44
C TYR A 200 6.80 -3.98 10.43
N ILE A 201 6.57 -2.92 9.67
CA ILE A 201 7.55 -2.42 8.69
C ILE A 201 8.84 -1.99 9.39
N LYS A 202 8.74 -1.24 10.50
CA LYS A 202 9.91 -0.69 11.21
C LYS A 202 10.61 -1.71 12.13
N LYS A 203 9.98 -2.84 12.47
CA LYS A 203 10.53 -3.82 13.40
C LYS A 203 10.70 -5.19 12.77
N THR A 204 9.63 -5.84 12.34
CA THR A 204 9.69 -7.19 11.79
C THR A 204 10.38 -7.23 10.43
N PHE A 205 10.17 -6.20 9.60
CA PHE A 205 10.68 -6.12 8.23
C PHE A 205 11.71 -5.01 8.02
N ALA A 206 12.34 -4.50 9.09
CA ALA A 206 13.32 -3.41 9.03
C ALA A 206 14.48 -3.69 8.07
N GLU A 207 14.94 -4.94 8.02
CA GLU A 207 16.06 -5.37 7.18
C GLU A 207 15.62 -5.96 5.82
N ASP A 208 14.30 -6.06 5.59
CA ASP A 208 13.79 -6.57 4.31
C ASP A 208 14.12 -5.58 3.17
N PRO A 209 14.64 -6.05 2.03
CA PRO A 209 15.01 -5.19 0.90
C PRO A 209 13.89 -4.28 0.39
N CYS A 210 12.62 -4.70 0.55
CA CYS A 210 11.46 -3.89 0.15
C CYS A 210 11.17 -2.75 1.14
N PHE A 211 11.57 -2.88 2.42
CA PHE A 211 11.15 -1.94 3.47
C PHE A 211 12.31 -1.23 4.17
N ARG A 212 13.56 -1.64 3.89
CA ARG A 212 14.72 -0.97 4.49
C ARG A 212 14.75 0.51 4.12
N GLY A 213 14.73 1.37 5.14
CA GLY A 213 14.80 2.82 5.00
C GLY A 213 13.50 3.50 4.55
N VAL A 214 12.41 2.74 4.36
CA VAL A 214 11.11 3.29 3.97
C VAL A 214 10.59 4.29 5.01
N LYS A 215 9.97 5.36 4.53
CA LYS A 215 9.30 6.36 5.36
C LYS A 215 7.82 6.05 5.49
N ILE A 216 7.25 6.31 6.65
CA ILE A 216 5.87 5.96 6.96
C ILE A 216 5.11 7.21 7.39
N VAL A 217 3.95 7.42 6.78
CA VAL A 217 3.01 8.48 7.12
C VAL A 217 1.71 7.82 7.57
N PHE A 218 1.30 8.07 8.82
CA PHE A 218 0.02 7.64 9.34
C PHE A 218 -1.01 8.77 9.22
N ALA A 219 -2.19 8.47 8.68
CA ALA A 219 -3.30 9.42 8.56
C ALA A 219 -4.44 9.00 9.50
N MET A 220 -4.71 9.85 10.47
CA MET A 220 -5.79 9.68 11.43
C MET A 220 -7.08 10.28 10.90
N PHE A 221 -8.18 9.55 11.02
CA PHE A 221 -9.53 9.93 10.60
C PHE A 221 -10.51 9.82 11.76
N ASP A 222 -11.59 10.58 11.72
CA ASP A 222 -12.70 10.49 12.68
C ASP A 222 -13.60 9.27 12.38
N ASN A 223 -12.99 8.10 12.39
CA ASN A 223 -13.67 6.80 12.19
C ASN A 223 -13.29 5.80 13.29
N GLY A 224 -12.93 6.32 14.46
CA GLY A 224 -12.51 5.52 15.60
C GLY A 224 -13.58 4.53 16.06
N PHE A 225 -13.09 3.41 16.59
CA PHE A 225 -13.97 2.46 17.27
C PHE A 225 -14.31 2.94 18.68
N GLN A 226 -15.44 2.46 19.19
CA GLN A 226 -15.87 2.71 20.56
C GLN A 226 -15.39 1.59 21.49
N GLY A 227 -15.02 1.94 22.74
CA GLY A 227 -14.52 0.95 23.68
C GLY A 227 -13.09 0.51 23.41
N ASN A 228 -12.82 -0.79 23.47
CA ASN A 228 -11.47 -1.33 23.41
C ASN A 228 -11.38 -2.53 22.46
N LEU A 229 -10.26 -2.67 21.80
CA LEU A 229 -9.90 -3.91 21.10
C LEU A 229 -9.75 -5.07 22.09
N SER A 230 -9.73 -6.29 21.57
CA SER A 230 -9.58 -7.51 22.36
C SER A 230 -8.49 -7.41 23.40
N SER A 231 -8.74 -7.92 24.60
CA SER A 231 -7.75 -8.01 25.70
C SER A 231 -6.47 -8.79 25.30
N ASN A 232 -6.56 -9.62 24.25
CA ASN A 232 -5.43 -10.35 23.69
C ASN A 232 -4.61 -9.52 22.67
N PHE A 233 -4.94 -8.25 22.46
CA PHE A 233 -4.31 -7.39 21.43
C PHE A 233 -2.78 -7.45 21.47
N TYR A 234 -2.18 -7.32 22.66
CA TYR A 234 -0.73 -7.40 22.81
C TYR A 234 -0.14 -8.72 22.29
N ARG A 235 -0.78 -9.86 22.59
CA ARG A 235 -0.36 -11.18 22.12
C ARG A 235 -0.52 -11.30 20.60
N THR A 236 -1.62 -10.81 20.07
CA THR A 236 -1.94 -10.84 18.64
C THR A 236 -0.95 -10.04 17.80
N VAL A 237 -0.52 -8.87 18.30
CA VAL A 237 0.42 -7.98 17.57
C VAL A 237 1.87 -8.42 17.75
N LYS A 238 2.22 -9.09 18.85
CA LYS A 238 3.60 -9.49 19.14
C LYS A 238 4.14 -10.44 18.07
N ARG A 239 5.29 -10.10 17.49
CA ARG A 239 6.01 -10.90 16.50
C ARG A 239 7.51 -10.80 16.68
N GLU A 240 8.25 -11.59 15.89
CA GLU A 240 9.70 -11.47 15.76
C GLU A 240 10.10 -10.04 15.41
N GLY A 241 11.14 -9.53 16.06
CA GLY A 241 11.60 -8.14 15.92
C GLY A 241 10.82 -7.12 16.76
N VAL A 242 9.60 -7.43 17.24
CA VAL A 242 8.80 -6.55 18.10
C VAL A 242 9.10 -6.83 19.57
N LEU A 243 9.70 -5.87 20.26
CA LEU A 243 10.05 -5.96 21.68
C LEU A 243 8.87 -5.54 22.58
N LYS A 244 8.91 -5.94 23.86
CA LYS A 244 7.90 -5.49 24.84
C LYS A 244 7.86 -3.96 24.98
N ALA A 245 8.99 -3.28 24.91
CA ALA A 245 9.09 -1.82 24.96
C ALA A 245 8.47 -1.13 23.74
N ASP A 246 8.40 -1.82 22.62
CA ASP A 246 7.77 -1.29 21.42
C ASP A 246 6.25 -1.18 21.56
N LEU A 247 5.65 -2.02 22.38
CA LEU A 247 4.19 -2.11 22.60
C LEU A 247 3.73 -1.47 23.93
N ILE A 248 4.53 -0.59 24.52
CA ILE A 248 4.22 -0.02 25.85
C ILE A 248 2.92 0.80 25.85
N GLU A 249 2.54 1.37 24.74
CA GLU A 249 1.31 2.15 24.55
C GLU A 249 0.04 1.28 24.73
N VAL A 250 0.18 -0.03 24.46
CA VAL A 250 -0.95 -0.98 24.40
C VAL A 250 -0.77 -2.19 25.32
N LYS A 251 0.38 -2.31 25.98
CA LYS A 251 0.68 -3.45 26.84
C LYS A 251 -0.04 -3.33 28.19
N ASP A 252 -0.63 -4.43 28.64
CA ASP A 252 -1.24 -4.59 29.98
C ASP A 252 -2.33 -3.55 30.30
N LYS A 253 -2.98 -3.00 29.28
CA LYS A 253 -4.10 -2.07 29.41
C LYS A 253 -5.11 -2.25 28.26
N PRO A 254 -6.36 -1.79 28.45
CA PRO A 254 -7.33 -1.73 27.34
C PRO A 254 -6.78 -0.89 26.19
N VAL A 255 -6.96 -1.37 24.97
CA VAL A 255 -6.48 -0.69 23.77
C VAL A 255 -7.63 0.05 23.12
N ASP A 256 -7.75 1.31 23.46
CA ASP A 256 -8.68 2.23 22.82
C ASP A 256 -8.13 2.81 21.50
N TYR A 257 -8.95 3.58 20.83
CA TYR A 257 -8.61 4.19 19.56
C TYR A 257 -7.38 5.09 19.64
N VAL A 258 -7.26 5.90 20.68
CA VAL A 258 -6.13 6.85 20.87
C VAL A 258 -4.83 6.10 21.11
N SER A 259 -4.85 5.08 21.97
CA SER A 259 -3.68 4.24 22.24
C SER A 259 -3.17 3.53 20.99
N LEU A 260 -4.09 3.04 20.14
CA LEU A 260 -3.76 2.42 18.87
C LEU A 260 -3.14 3.42 17.89
N CYS A 261 -3.71 4.63 17.78
CA CYS A 261 -3.15 5.69 16.94
C CYS A 261 -1.77 6.14 17.43
N LYS A 262 -1.56 6.27 18.74
CA LYS A 262 -0.24 6.57 19.32
C LYS A 262 0.79 5.49 19.00
N LEU A 263 0.38 4.21 19.01
CA LEU A 263 1.25 3.11 18.58
C LEU A 263 1.65 3.26 17.11
N ALA A 264 0.71 3.59 16.22
CA ALA A 264 1.00 3.82 14.80
C ALA A 264 1.98 5.01 14.62
N VAL A 265 1.70 6.13 15.28
CA VAL A 265 2.54 7.35 15.24
C VAL A 265 3.95 7.07 15.75
N LYS A 266 4.12 6.27 16.80
CA LYS A 266 5.44 5.90 17.36
C LYS A 266 6.38 5.32 16.30
N PHE A 267 5.85 4.62 15.31
CA PHE A 267 6.61 3.97 14.23
C PHE A 267 6.45 4.67 12.88
N SER A 268 5.94 5.89 12.88
CA SER A 268 5.77 6.71 11.68
C SER A 268 6.78 7.87 11.66
N ASP A 269 7.11 8.32 10.46
CA ASP A 269 7.94 9.49 10.21
C ASP A 269 7.07 10.76 10.05
N GLY A 270 5.78 10.60 9.73
CA GLY A 270 4.80 11.67 9.59
C GLY A 270 3.42 11.29 10.08
N LEU A 271 2.65 12.30 10.50
CA LEU A 271 1.25 12.21 10.90
C LEU A 271 0.41 13.17 10.05
N ILE A 272 -0.72 12.69 9.54
CA ILE A 272 -1.73 13.53 8.91
C ILE A 272 -2.98 13.52 9.78
N ILE A 273 -3.46 14.69 10.16
CA ILE A 273 -4.71 14.89 10.91
C ILE A 273 -5.78 15.34 9.92
N THR A 274 -6.88 14.61 9.83
CA THR A 274 -7.96 14.92 8.90
C THR A 274 -9.20 15.53 9.59
N ASP A 275 -9.28 15.46 10.90
CA ASP A 275 -10.46 15.85 11.67
C ASP A 275 -10.07 16.53 12.99
N ASN A 276 -10.88 17.52 13.42
CA ASN A 276 -10.67 18.24 14.66
C ASN A 276 -11.49 17.58 15.79
N THR A 277 -10.96 16.52 16.36
CA THR A 277 -11.57 15.81 17.50
C THR A 277 -10.65 15.82 18.72
N PRO A 278 -11.18 15.65 19.95
CA PRO A 278 -10.33 15.53 21.14
C PRO A 278 -9.28 14.39 21.01
N ALA A 279 -9.64 13.29 20.35
CA ALA A 279 -8.72 12.19 20.07
C ALA A 279 -7.59 12.63 19.12
N ALA A 280 -7.90 13.41 18.09
CA ALA A 280 -6.93 13.95 17.15
C ALA A 280 -5.95 14.90 17.83
N GLU A 281 -6.43 15.79 18.70
CA GLU A 281 -5.59 16.72 19.47
C GLU A 281 -4.62 15.95 20.42
N GLU A 282 -5.11 14.89 21.07
CA GLU A 282 -4.28 14.07 21.95
C GLU A 282 -3.18 13.32 21.19
N VAL A 283 -3.49 12.77 20.01
CA VAL A 283 -2.52 12.09 19.15
C VAL A 283 -1.54 13.09 18.52
N LYS A 284 -2.00 14.29 18.15
CA LYS A 284 -1.18 15.38 17.66
C LYS A 284 -0.14 15.82 18.70
N ALA A 285 -0.57 16.08 19.94
CA ALA A 285 0.33 16.43 21.04
C ALA A 285 1.38 15.33 21.28
N TYR A 286 0.98 14.06 21.17
CA TYR A 286 1.93 12.94 21.25
C TYR A 286 2.96 12.97 20.11
N ALA A 287 2.54 13.22 18.87
CA ALA A 287 3.43 13.32 17.71
C ALA A 287 4.42 14.50 17.85
N GLU A 288 3.94 15.66 18.31
CA GLU A 288 4.76 16.84 18.59
C GLU A 288 5.85 16.55 19.62
N SER A 289 5.50 15.85 20.72
CA SER A 289 6.45 15.45 21.75
C SER A 289 7.55 14.51 21.24
N ARG A 290 7.36 13.90 20.08
CA ARG A 290 8.32 13.00 19.42
C ARG A 290 9.04 13.63 18.25
N GLY A 291 8.76 14.90 17.94
CA GLY A 291 9.35 15.59 16.79
C GLY A 291 8.92 15.03 15.43
N ILE A 292 7.74 14.43 15.34
CA ILE A 292 7.21 13.86 14.10
C ILE A 292 6.62 14.99 13.25
N HIS A 293 6.88 14.96 11.93
CA HIS A 293 6.27 15.91 11.00
C HIS A 293 4.74 15.75 10.96
N ILE A 294 4.02 16.87 11.05
CA ILE A 294 2.55 16.87 11.09
C ILE A 294 2.00 17.67 9.93
N LEU A 295 1.07 17.07 9.20
CA LEU A 295 0.24 17.75 8.21
C LEU A 295 -1.18 17.90 8.76
N ASP A 296 -1.62 19.14 8.91
CA ASP A 296 -3.02 19.45 9.15
C ASP A 296 -3.77 19.43 7.82
N ALA A 297 -4.69 18.49 7.69
CA ALA A 297 -5.52 18.26 6.51
C ALA A 297 -7.01 18.22 6.88
N THR A 298 -7.40 19.06 7.84
CA THR A 298 -8.79 19.19 8.33
C THR A 298 -9.70 19.93 7.37
N ASP A 299 -9.15 20.55 6.33
CA ASP A 299 -9.92 21.24 5.29
C ASP A 299 -10.95 20.29 4.64
N GLU A 300 -12.13 20.80 4.27
CA GLU A 300 -13.18 20.04 3.60
C GLU A 300 -12.74 19.57 2.21
N VAL A 301 -11.98 20.40 1.50
CA VAL A 301 -11.49 20.15 0.15
C VAL A 301 -10.11 19.52 0.20
N LEU A 302 -9.97 18.36 -0.45
CA LEU A 302 -8.69 17.67 -0.56
C LEU A 302 -7.74 18.46 -1.46
N ASP A 303 -6.65 18.98 -0.91
CA ASP A 303 -5.56 19.60 -1.64
C ASP A 303 -4.45 18.58 -1.90
N ILE A 304 -4.43 18.01 -3.11
CA ILE A 304 -3.43 17.00 -3.51
C ILE A 304 -2.01 17.54 -3.38
N LYS A 305 -1.79 18.82 -3.74
CA LYS A 305 -0.45 19.41 -3.66
C LYS A 305 0.08 19.45 -2.23
N LYS A 306 -0.77 19.75 -1.27
CA LYS A 306 -0.41 19.79 0.17
C LYS A 306 0.08 18.42 0.67
N TYR A 307 -0.55 17.32 0.19
CA TYR A 307 -0.11 15.96 0.49
C TYR A 307 1.16 15.58 -0.27
N ASP A 308 1.26 15.98 -1.52
CA ASP A 308 2.43 15.71 -2.36
C ASP A 308 3.68 16.36 -1.79
N ASP A 309 3.62 17.66 -1.49
CA ASP A 309 4.69 18.41 -0.83
C ASP A 309 5.08 17.74 0.52
N PHE A 310 4.11 17.19 1.26
CA PHE A 310 4.37 16.49 2.50
C PHE A 310 5.08 15.15 2.30
N PHE A 311 4.72 14.37 1.27
CA PHE A 311 5.41 13.13 0.95
C PHE A 311 6.84 13.37 0.45
N GLU A 312 7.06 14.47 -0.29
CA GLU A 312 8.39 14.85 -0.75
C GLU A 312 9.37 15.18 0.41
N LEU A 313 8.89 15.60 1.59
CA LEU A 313 9.75 15.75 2.78
C LEU A 313 10.49 14.46 3.16
N PHE A 314 9.93 13.31 2.78
CA PHE A 314 10.46 11.99 3.10
C PHE A 314 11.22 11.34 1.95
N ASN A 315 11.33 12.02 0.79
CA ASN A 315 12.04 11.49 -0.36
C ASN A 315 13.55 11.63 -0.15
N ASN A 316 14.23 10.51 0.10
CA ASN A 316 15.67 10.48 0.35
C ASN A 316 16.54 10.82 -0.90
N ASN A 317 15.92 10.99 -2.07
CA ASN A 317 16.65 11.33 -3.30
C ASN A 317 17.06 12.81 -3.39
N SER A 318 16.72 13.63 -2.40
CA SER A 318 17.05 15.07 -2.35
C SER A 318 18.34 15.39 -1.56
N ILE A 319 19.09 14.39 -1.06
CA ILE A 319 20.29 14.62 -0.23
C ILE A 319 21.49 13.87 -0.83
N GLU A 320 21.78 14.07 -2.11
CA GLU A 320 23.11 13.81 -2.72
C GLU A 320 23.45 14.94 -3.70
N GLU A 321 23.42 16.18 -3.21
CA GLU A 321 24.09 17.34 -3.81
C GLU A 321 24.78 18.12 -2.68
N ASP A 322 25.94 17.61 -2.24
CA ASP A 322 27.02 18.41 -1.63
C ASP A 322 28.39 17.80 -1.99
#